data_6e602427e5e2217a475e231a8630543a
#
_entry.id   6e602427e5e2217a475e231a8630543a
#
_cell.length_a   1.000
_cell.length_b   1.000
_cell.length_c   1.000
_cell.angle_alpha   90.00
_cell.angle_beta   90.00
_cell.angle_gamma   90.00
#
_symmetry.space_group_name_H-M   'P 1'
#
loop_
_entity.id
_entity.type
_entity.pdbx_description
1 polymer ?
#
loop_
_entity_poly.entity_id
_entity_poly.type
_entity_poly.pdbx_seq_one_letter_code
_entity_poly.pdbx_strand_id
1 'polypeptide(L)'
;MLLEKYSHSDRDPWIWTLAQLTDVPDIVHMAQSLFQCEIDSFVTPNPNLFSRNVAMSIIRQMYNIFHEQLLIARHRDTDDLMAYTWTSRYAYMSYAHEEMAEVRFAHVDLALPARTRVRLVAQMIQHWYIWAQRSGIPILVSTSIRRDQEAFMRLHIAAGFDLRGSIGYLKVLPPALPIQKNGKV
;
A
#
# COMPACT_ATOMS: atom_id res chain seq x y z
N MET A 1 18.91 7.25 -13.33
CA MET A 1 18.02 6.21 -12.72
C MET A 1 16.59 6.72 -12.67
N LEU A 2 15.54 5.85 -12.68
CA LEU A 2 14.14 6.30 -12.65
C LEU A 2 13.86 7.21 -11.45
N LEU A 3 14.44 6.90 -10.31
CA LEU A 3 14.27 7.64 -9.05
C LEU A 3 14.72 9.10 -9.12
N GLU A 4 15.73 9.43 -9.90
CA GLU A 4 16.20 10.82 -10.10
C GLU A 4 15.25 11.61 -10.99
N LYS A 5 14.70 10.97 -12.03
CA LYS A 5 13.79 11.59 -12.99
C LYS A 5 12.48 12.07 -12.36
N TYR A 6 12.02 11.39 -11.32
CA TYR A 6 10.73 11.66 -10.64
C TYR A 6 10.92 12.15 -9.21
N SER A 7 12.13 12.63 -8.84
CA SER A 7 12.34 13.23 -7.52
C SER A 7 11.34 14.35 -7.27
N HIS A 8 10.98 14.51 -6.00
CA HIS A 8 10.10 15.58 -5.56
C HIS A 8 10.63 16.93 -6.03
N SER A 9 9.74 17.77 -6.55
CA SER A 9 10.05 19.13 -6.99
C SER A 9 9.09 20.11 -6.30
N ASP A 10 9.61 21.26 -5.90
CA ASP A 10 8.79 22.35 -5.37
C ASP A 10 7.74 22.86 -6.37
N ARG A 11 7.90 22.49 -7.66
CA ARG A 11 6.95 22.78 -8.74
C ARG A 11 5.82 21.77 -8.85
N ASP A 12 5.84 20.66 -8.05
CA ASP A 12 4.75 19.70 -8.05
C ASP A 12 3.49 20.37 -7.47
N PRO A 13 2.31 20.15 -8.09
CA PRO A 13 1.05 20.67 -7.56
C PRO A 13 0.60 19.95 -6.29
N TRP A 14 1.41 19.07 -5.74
CA TRP A 14 1.15 18.34 -4.48
C TRP A 14 2.35 18.39 -3.55
N ILE A 15 2.08 18.10 -2.28
CA ILE A 15 3.10 17.92 -1.25
C ILE A 15 2.94 16.57 -0.57
N TRP A 16 4.06 15.91 -0.31
CA TRP A 16 4.11 14.71 0.52
C TRP A 16 4.36 15.06 1.97
N THR A 17 3.51 14.53 2.86
CA THR A 17 3.64 14.69 4.31
C THR A 17 3.42 13.37 5.02
N LEU A 18 3.86 13.29 6.27
CA LEU A 18 3.46 12.19 7.17
C LEU A 18 1.96 12.33 7.46
N ALA A 19 1.23 11.22 7.34
CA ALA A 19 -0.18 11.20 7.68
C ALA A 19 -0.41 11.46 9.17
N GLN A 20 -1.51 12.16 9.46
CA GLN A 20 -2.00 12.46 10.79
C GLN A 20 -3.34 11.75 11.04
N LEU A 21 -3.78 11.68 12.30
CA LEU A 21 -5.07 11.05 12.64
C LEU A 21 -6.27 11.71 11.96
N THR A 22 -6.17 12.99 11.64
CA THR A 22 -7.17 13.73 10.86
C THR A 22 -7.29 13.27 9.42
N ASP A 23 -6.28 12.59 8.87
CA ASP A 23 -6.29 12.10 7.48
C ASP A 23 -6.97 10.72 7.34
N VAL A 24 -7.26 10.05 8.46
CA VAL A 24 -7.84 8.71 8.45
C VAL A 24 -9.13 8.61 7.62
N PRO A 25 -10.11 9.54 7.73
CA PRO A 25 -11.32 9.48 6.92
C PRO A 25 -11.04 9.51 5.41
N ASP A 26 -10.15 10.39 4.95
CA ASP A 26 -9.82 10.55 3.53
C ASP A 26 -9.10 9.32 2.99
N ILE A 27 -8.15 8.76 3.76
CA ILE A 27 -7.44 7.51 3.42
C ILE A 27 -8.42 6.35 3.29
N VAL A 28 -9.36 6.22 4.24
CA VAL A 28 -10.37 5.16 4.21
C VAL A 28 -11.32 5.32 3.02
N HIS A 29 -11.74 6.55 2.74
CA HIS A 29 -12.61 6.85 1.60
C HIS A 29 -11.93 6.48 0.26
N MET A 30 -10.69 6.90 0.06
CA MET A 30 -9.91 6.55 -1.13
C MET A 30 -9.71 5.03 -1.23
N ALA A 31 -9.38 4.35 -0.13
CA ALA A 31 -9.21 2.89 -0.12
C ALA A 31 -10.49 2.14 -0.51
N GLN A 32 -11.67 2.58 -0.04
CA GLN A 32 -12.95 1.97 -0.39
C GLN A 32 -13.21 2.01 -1.90
N SER A 33 -12.97 3.17 -2.53
CA SER A 33 -13.13 3.33 -3.98
C SER A 33 -12.21 2.37 -4.75
N LEU A 34 -10.97 2.23 -4.31
CA LEU A 34 -9.97 1.36 -4.93
C LEU A 34 -10.25 -0.12 -4.69
N PHE A 35 -10.69 -0.50 -3.50
CA PHE A 35 -11.05 -1.90 -3.20
C PHE A 35 -12.20 -2.40 -4.06
N GLN A 36 -13.17 -1.55 -4.37
CA GLN A 36 -14.27 -1.90 -5.26
C GLN A 36 -13.84 -2.08 -6.73
N CYS A 37 -12.88 -1.28 -7.18
CA CYS A 37 -12.47 -1.24 -8.59
C CYS A 37 -11.31 -2.20 -8.91
N GLU A 38 -10.36 -2.38 -8.01
CA GLU A 38 -9.07 -3.01 -8.30
C GLU A 38 -8.82 -4.30 -7.53
N ILE A 39 -9.33 -4.43 -6.30
CA ILE A 39 -9.09 -5.59 -5.46
C ILE A 39 -10.30 -6.51 -5.56
N ASP A 40 -10.04 -7.68 -6.10
CA ASP A 40 -11.06 -8.67 -6.36
C ASP A 40 -11.72 -9.24 -5.09
N SER A 41 -12.83 -9.90 -5.32
CA SER A 41 -13.81 -10.55 -4.44
C SER A 41 -13.30 -11.67 -3.50
N PHE A 42 -11.98 -11.85 -3.33
CA PHE A 42 -11.44 -12.85 -2.41
C PHE A 42 -11.68 -12.49 -0.94
N VAL A 43 -11.62 -11.20 -0.62
CA VAL A 43 -11.86 -10.69 0.73
C VAL A 43 -12.96 -9.64 0.69
N THR A 44 -13.76 -9.59 1.74
CA THR A 44 -14.75 -8.51 1.91
C THR A 44 -14.09 -7.36 2.66
N PRO A 45 -13.93 -6.18 2.03
CA PRO A 45 -13.36 -5.02 2.69
C PRO A 45 -14.17 -4.63 3.93
N ASN A 46 -13.47 -4.35 5.02
CA ASN A 46 -14.08 -3.85 6.25
C ASN A 46 -13.51 -2.44 6.56
N PRO A 47 -14.26 -1.36 6.26
CA PRO A 47 -13.80 0.00 6.45
C PRO A 47 -13.45 0.34 7.90
N ASN A 48 -14.20 -0.17 8.85
CA ASN A 48 -13.95 0.09 10.27
C ASN A 48 -12.65 -0.56 10.74
N LEU A 49 -12.38 -1.79 10.28
CA LEU A 49 -11.12 -2.47 10.58
C LEU A 49 -9.95 -1.73 9.91
N PHE A 50 -10.12 -1.31 8.66
CA PHE A 50 -9.09 -0.56 7.93
C PHE A 50 -8.82 0.79 8.61
N SER A 51 -9.84 1.55 8.97
CA SER A 51 -9.74 2.81 9.72
C SER A 51 -8.92 2.64 11.01
N ARG A 52 -9.25 1.61 11.80
CA ARG A 52 -8.49 1.30 13.02
C ARG A 52 -7.03 0.98 12.72
N ASN A 53 -6.74 0.19 11.70
CA ASN A 53 -5.38 -0.18 11.34
C ASN A 53 -4.56 1.02 10.87
N VAL A 54 -5.16 1.91 10.07
CA VAL A 54 -4.54 3.17 9.63
C VAL A 54 -4.24 4.07 10.82
N ALA A 55 -5.21 4.27 11.72
CA ALA A 55 -5.01 5.08 12.93
C ALA A 55 -3.88 4.50 13.81
N MET A 56 -3.84 3.19 14.00
CA MET A 56 -2.78 2.53 14.77
C MET A 56 -1.41 2.65 14.10
N SER A 57 -1.34 2.61 12.78
CA SER A 57 -0.10 2.84 12.04
C SER A 57 0.41 4.28 12.26
N ILE A 58 -0.48 5.26 12.16
CA ILE A 58 -0.13 6.66 12.42
C ILE A 58 0.39 6.85 13.86
N ILE A 59 -0.27 6.22 14.84
CA ILE A 59 0.19 6.27 16.23
C ILE A 59 1.60 5.67 16.37
N ARG A 60 1.86 4.49 15.77
CA ARG A 60 3.20 3.88 15.79
C ARG A 60 4.24 4.75 15.11
N GLN A 61 3.91 5.35 13.96
CA GLN A 61 4.76 6.31 13.26
C GLN A 61 5.12 7.52 14.15
N MET A 62 4.18 8.03 14.94
CA MET A 62 4.42 9.15 15.88
C MET A 62 5.42 8.76 16.98
N TYR A 63 5.38 7.51 17.46
CA TYR A 63 6.35 7.01 18.45
C TYR A 63 7.72 6.73 17.82
N ASN A 64 7.75 6.14 16.63
CA ASN A 64 8.99 5.81 15.95
C ASN A 64 8.77 5.67 14.44
N ILE A 65 9.16 6.71 13.71
CA ILE A 65 9.05 6.76 12.24
C ILE A 65 9.84 5.65 11.52
N PHE A 66 10.80 5.00 12.20
CA PHE A 66 11.55 3.89 11.64
C PHE A 66 10.84 2.53 11.79
N HIS A 67 9.70 2.46 12.47
CA HIS A 67 8.85 1.27 12.54
C HIS A 67 7.84 1.20 11.40
N GLU A 68 7.17 2.29 11.14
CA GLU A 68 6.18 2.43 10.09
C GLU A 68 6.27 3.83 9.48
N GLN A 69 5.97 3.93 8.20
CA GLN A 69 5.82 5.21 7.52
C GLN A 69 4.52 5.18 6.71
N LEU A 70 3.62 6.06 7.04
CA LEU A 70 2.42 6.34 6.28
C LEU A 70 2.51 7.77 5.75
N LEU A 71 2.62 7.91 4.44
CA LEU A 71 2.71 9.19 3.75
C LEU A 71 1.44 9.43 2.95
N ILE A 72 1.07 10.70 2.86
CA ILE A 72 -0.01 11.21 2.01
C ILE A 72 0.55 12.26 1.06
N ALA A 73 -0.03 12.33 -0.15
CA ALA A 73 0.16 13.43 -1.09
C ALA A 73 -1.14 14.21 -1.19
N ARG A 74 -1.11 15.51 -0.87
CA ARG A 74 -2.24 16.41 -1.01
C ARG A 74 -1.97 17.47 -2.06
N HIS A 75 -3.00 17.83 -2.81
CA HIS A 75 -2.92 18.94 -3.75
C HIS A 75 -2.71 20.26 -2.99
N ARG A 76 -1.78 21.12 -3.45
CA ARG A 76 -1.36 22.31 -2.73
C ARG A 76 -2.48 23.35 -2.55
N ASP A 77 -3.34 23.49 -3.56
CA ASP A 77 -4.35 24.55 -3.60
C ASP A 77 -5.71 24.07 -3.07
N THR A 78 -6.08 22.79 -3.28
CA THR A 78 -7.40 22.27 -2.92
C THR A 78 -7.40 21.38 -1.68
N ASP A 79 -6.21 20.98 -1.20
CA ASP A 79 -6.00 20.03 -0.10
C ASP A 79 -6.60 18.62 -0.33
N ASP A 80 -6.99 18.32 -1.57
CA ASP A 80 -7.52 17.00 -1.92
C ASP A 80 -6.45 15.91 -1.75
N LEU A 81 -6.82 14.78 -1.17
CA LEU A 81 -5.95 13.62 -1.08
C LEU A 81 -5.77 12.99 -2.46
N MET A 82 -4.56 13.03 -3.00
CA MET A 82 -4.21 12.49 -4.32
C MET A 82 -3.64 11.08 -4.27
N ALA A 83 -2.96 10.76 -3.17
CA ALA A 83 -2.31 9.46 -3.00
C ALA A 83 -1.94 9.23 -1.53
N TYR A 84 -1.80 7.95 -1.16
CA TYR A 84 -1.17 7.58 0.09
C TYR A 84 -0.37 6.28 -0.05
N THR A 85 0.62 6.12 0.81
CA THR A 85 1.41 4.89 0.87
C THR A 85 1.79 4.55 2.30
N TRP A 86 1.78 3.25 2.60
CA TRP A 86 2.09 2.72 3.91
C TRP A 86 3.18 1.65 3.81
N THR A 87 4.30 1.89 4.48
CA THR A 87 5.44 0.98 4.55
C THR A 87 5.71 0.62 6.00
N SER A 88 6.01 -0.65 6.27
CA SER A 88 6.34 -1.14 7.61
C SER A 88 7.57 -2.04 7.59
N ARG A 89 8.24 -2.16 8.73
CA ARG A 89 9.32 -3.13 8.95
C ARG A 89 8.80 -4.45 9.48
N TYR A 90 9.70 -5.37 9.78
CA TYR A 90 9.45 -6.69 10.38
C TYR A 90 8.86 -7.75 9.43
N ALA A 91 9.08 -7.63 8.13
CA ALA A 91 8.92 -8.76 7.25
C ALA A 91 10.21 -9.60 7.23
N TYR A 92 10.07 -10.90 7.40
CA TYR A 92 11.20 -11.85 7.40
C TYR A 92 10.85 -13.08 6.59
N MET A 93 11.84 -13.61 5.86
CA MET A 93 11.75 -14.97 5.35
C MET A 93 12.12 -15.94 6.47
N SER A 94 11.39 -17.05 6.61
CA SER A 94 11.62 -18.05 7.67
C SER A 94 13.00 -18.71 7.65
N TYR A 95 13.77 -18.52 6.58
CA TYR A 95 15.09 -19.09 6.36
C TYR A 95 16.20 -18.05 6.21
N ALA A 96 15.91 -16.76 6.46
CA ALA A 96 16.87 -15.67 6.31
C ALA A 96 16.92 -14.79 7.57
N HIS A 97 18.04 -14.18 7.81
CA HIS A 97 18.24 -13.23 8.92
C HIS A 97 17.91 -11.80 8.53
N GLU A 98 17.91 -11.51 7.24
CA GLU A 98 17.71 -10.17 6.73
C GLU A 98 16.26 -9.73 6.95
N GLU A 99 16.12 -8.57 7.57
CA GLU A 99 14.84 -7.88 7.69
C GLU A 99 14.45 -7.28 6.36
N MET A 100 13.15 -7.29 6.07
CA MET A 100 12.57 -6.65 4.90
C MET A 100 11.61 -5.54 5.31
N ALA A 101 11.63 -4.45 4.56
CA ALA A 101 10.57 -3.46 4.57
C ALA A 101 9.45 -3.90 3.63
N GLU A 102 8.22 -3.90 4.09
CA GLU A 102 7.04 -4.28 3.32
C GLU A 102 6.22 -3.05 2.95
N VAL A 103 5.91 -2.89 1.67
CA VAL A 103 4.93 -1.93 1.19
C VAL A 103 3.54 -2.54 1.35
N ARG A 104 2.80 -2.09 2.37
CA ARG A 104 1.46 -2.59 2.68
C ARG A 104 0.40 -2.04 1.75
N PHE A 105 0.51 -0.74 1.43
CA PHE A 105 -0.42 -0.06 0.52
C PHE A 105 0.31 1.00 -0.30
N ALA A 106 -0.13 1.14 -1.56
CA ALA A 106 0.26 2.18 -2.48
C ALA A 106 -0.95 2.54 -3.34
N HIS A 107 -1.68 3.56 -2.95
CA HIS A 107 -2.90 3.99 -3.63
C HIS A 107 -2.75 5.40 -4.20
N VAL A 108 -3.31 5.58 -5.38
CA VAL A 108 -3.38 6.87 -6.09
C VAL A 108 -4.82 7.04 -6.55
N ASP A 109 -5.34 8.26 -6.46
CA ASP A 109 -6.67 8.56 -6.98
C ASP A 109 -6.75 8.25 -8.47
N LEU A 110 -7.67 7.35 -8.86
CA LEU A 110 -7.84 6.88 -10.24
C LEU A 110 -8.45 7.94 -11.15
N ALA A 111 -9.09 8.97 -10.62
CA ALA A 111 -9.60 10.11 -11.39
C ALA A 111 -8.48 11.00 -11.94
N LEU A 112 -7.28 10.92 -11.37
CA LEU A 112 -6.15 11.71 -11.82
C LEU A 112 -5.65 11.28 -13.22
N PRO A 113 -5.10 12.21 -14.02
CA PRO A 113 -4.48 11.89 -15.30
C PRO A 113 -3.38 10.84 -15.15
N ALA A 114 -3.25 9.93 -16.12
CA ALA A 114 -2.29 8.82 -16.07
C ALA A 114 -0.85 9.28 -15.80
N ARG A 115 -0.42 10.40 -16.39
CA ARG A 115 0.92 10.98 -16.17
C ARG A 115 1.14 11.38 -14.70
N THR A 116 0.13 11.97 -14.06
CA THR A 116 0.16 12.34 -12.64
C THR A 116 0.25 11.10 -11.77
N ARG A 117 -0.57 10.08 -12.05
CA ARG A 117 -0.54 8.80 -11.33
C ARG A 117 0.81 8.12 -11.39
N VAL A 118 1.40 8.03 -12.59
CA VAL A 118 2.75 7.46 -12.78
C VAL A 118 3.79 8.22 -11.94
N ARG A 119 3.72 9.55 -11.91
CA ARG A 119 4.65 10.38 -11.15
C ARG A 119 4.50 10.17 -9.65
N LEU A 120 3.26 10.13 -9.14
CA LEU A 120 2.99 9.85 -7.73
C LEU A 120 3.52 8.47 -7.31
N VAL A 121 3.27 7.41 -8.11
CA VAL A 121 3.81 6.06 -7.83
C VAL A 121 5.33 6.04 -7.84
N ALA A 122 5.97 6.71 -8.81
CA ALA A 122 7.43 6.78 -8.84
C ALA A 122 8.02 7.49 -7.61
N GLN A 123 7.34 8.55 -7.12
CA GLN A 123 7.73 9.21 -5.87
C GLN A 123 7.50 8.33 -4.64
N MET A 124 6.40 7.54 -4.59
CA MET A 124 6.21 6.55 -3.53
C MET A 124 7.38 5.58 -3.45
N ILE A 125 7.80 5.01 -4.59
CA ILE A 125 8.94 4.08 -4.66
C ILE A 125 10.21 4.75 -4.11
N GLN A 126 10.43 6.02 -4.43
CA GLN A 126 11.56 6.78 -3.89
C GLN A 126 11.45 6.95 -2.38
N HIS A 127 10.28 7.27 -1.84
CA HIS A 127 10.04 7.38 -0.40
C HIS A 127 10.29 6.06 0.33
N TRP A 128 9.83 4.92 -0.22
CA TRP A 128 10.08 3.60 0.36
C TRP A 128 11.57 3.29 0.43
N TYR A 129 12.29 3.54 -0.68
CA TYR A 129 13.73 3.32 -0.75
C TYR A 129 14.48 4.16 0.30
N ILE A 130 14.21 5.46 0.35
CA ILE A 130 14.86 6.38 1.30
C ILE A 130 14.54 5.97 2.74
N TRP A 131 13.29 5.60 3.03
CA TRP A 131 12.89 5.17 4.35
C TRP A 131 13.56 3.86 4.76
N ALA A 132 13.59 2.85 3.91
CA ALA A 132 14.27 1.58 4.17
C ALA A 132 15.76 1.81 4.43
N GLN A 133 16.42 2.64 3.59
CA GLN A 133 17.82 3.00 3.76
C GLN A 133 18.09 3.68 5.12
N ARG A 134 17.27 4.67 5.49
CA ARG A 134 17.39 5.37 6.77
C ARG A 134 17.09 4.49 7.99
N SER A 135 16.24 3.50 7.81
CA SER A 135 15.88 2.51 8.83
C SER A 135 16.89 1.37 8.95
N GLY A 136 17.92 1.34 8.09
CA GLY A 136 18.94 0.28 8.05
C GLY A 136 18.40 -1.06 7.56
N ILE A 137 17.30 -1.08 6.80
CA ILE A 137 16.65 -2.30 6.30
C ILE A 137 17.21 -2.61 4.90
N PRO A 138 17.84 -3.78 4.70
CA PRO A 138 18.56 -4.07 3.46
C PRO A 138 17.65 -4.46 2.28
N ILE A 139 16.41 -4.89 2.52
CA ILE A 139 15.52 -5.42 1.50
C ILE A 139 14.17 -4.69 1.55
N LEU A 140 13.68 -4.26 0.39
CA LEU A 140 12.36 -3.67 0.22
C LEU A 140 11.49 -4.60 -0.61
N VAL A 141 10.32 -4.97 -0.08
CA VAL A 141 9.34 -5.84 -0.73
C VAL A 141 8.09 -5.04 -1.05
N SER A 142 7.65 -5.14 -2.30
CA SER A 142 6.37 -4.60 -2.76
C SER A 142 5.63 -5.66 -3.54
N THR A 143 4.36 -5.86 -3.23
CA THR A 143 3.47 -6.80 -3.92
C THR A 143 2.31 -6.04 -4.55
N SER A 144 1.77 -6.58 -5.64
CA SER A 144 0.53 -6.08 -6.24
C SER A 144 -0.48 -7.20 -6.36
N ILE A 145 -1.70 -6.95 -5.88
CA ILE A 145 -2.84 -7.86 -6.00
C ILE A 145 -3.90 -7.33 -6.98
N ARG A 146 -3.54 -6.30 -7.76
CA ARG A 146 -4.43 -5.68 -8.74
C ARG A 146 -4.58 -6.56 -9.97
N ARG A 147 -5.73 -6.49 -10.63
CA ARG A 147 -5.95 -7.18 -11.92
C ARG A 147 -5.02 -6.66 -13.00
N ASP A 148 -4.87 -5.33 -13.12
CA ASP A 148 -3.95 -4.66 -14.05
C ASP A 148 -2.70 -4.17 -13.32
N GLN A 149 -1.85 -5.11 -12.96
CA GLN A 149 -0.60 -4.82 -12.25
C GLN A 149 0.58 -4.46 -13.18
N GLU A 150 0.45 -4.69 -14.50
CA GLU A 150 1.58 -4.61 -15.43
C GLU A 150 2.24 -3.23 -15.45
N ALA A 151 1.45 -2.16 -15.51
CA ALA A 151 1.95 -0.78 -15.50
C ALA A 151 2.68 -0.45 -14.19
N PHE A 152 2.14 -0.91 -13.06
CA PHE A 152 2.73 -0.74 -11.75
C PHE A 152 4.06 -1.51 -11.64
N MET A 153 4.10 -2.75 -12.10
CA MET A 153 5.30 -3.58 -12.06
C MET A 153 6.40 -3.08 -13.01
N ARG A 154 6.05 -2.47 -14.15
CA ARG A 154 7.04 -1.81 -15.02
C ARG A 154 7.78 -0.66 -14.31
N LEU A 155 7.09 0.09 -13.44
CA LEU A 155 7.74 1.14 -12.63
C LEU A 155 8.69 0.52 -11.59
N HIS A 156 8.34 -0.63 -11.01
CA HIS A 156 9.23 -1.36 -10.09
C HIS A 156 10.51 -1.83 -10.79
N ILE A 157 10.38 -2.48 -11.94
CA ILE A 157 11.55 -2.90 -12.76
C ILE A 157 12.43 -1.70 -13.09
N ALA A 158 11.82 -0.59 -13.54
CA ALA A 158 12.56 0.62 -13.88
C ALA A 158 13.23 1.28 -12.65
N ALA A 159 12.74 1.02 -11.45
CA ALA A 159 13.33 1.45 -10.17
C ALA A 159 14.41 0.49 -9.65
N GLY A 160 14.59 -0.68 -10.29
CA GLY A 160 15.61 -1.67 -9.91
C GLY A 160 15.11 -2.83 -9.07
N PHE A 161 13.80 -3.02 -8.95
CA PHE A 161 13.26 -4.21 -8.30
C PHE A 161 13.47 -5.45 -9.17
N ASP A 162 13.84 -6.54 -8.52
CA ASP A 162 13.87 -7.88 -9.11
C ASP A 162 12.51 -8.56 -8.86
N LEU A 163 11.75 -8.82 -9.92
CA LEU A 163 10.42 -9.42 -9.82
C LEU A 163 10.54 -10.93 -9.65
N ARG A 164 10.11 -11.44 -8.50
CA ARG A 164 10.17 -12.86 -8.17
C ARG A 164 8.84 -13.38 -7.66
N GLY A 165 8.51 -14.59 -8.07
CA GLY A 165 7.37 -15.33 -7.58
C GLY A 165 6.03 -14.85 -8.12
N SER A 166 4.99 -15.53 -7.65
CA SER A 166 3.58 -15.22 -7.90
C SER A 166 2.78 -15.56 -6.63
N ILE A 167 1.67 -14.85 -6.42
CA ILE A 167 0.78 -15.08 -5.29
C ILE A 167 -0.48 -15.75 -5.84
N GLY A 168 -0.81 -16.93 -5.32
CA GLY A 168 -2.06 -17.64 -5.61
C GLY A 168 -3.06 -17.47 -4.46
N TYR A 169 -4.33 -17.22 -4.77
CA TYR A 169 -5.41 -17.16 -3.80
C TYR A 169 -6.38 -18.30 -4.04
N LEU A 170 -6.72 -19.05 -3.00
CA LEU A 170 -7.76 -20.08 -3.02
C LEU A 170 -8.79 -19.79 -1.93
N LYS A 171 -10.04 -19.65 -2.31
CA LYS A 171 -11.14 -19.53 -1.34
C LYS A 171 -11.49 -20.91 -0.78
N VAL A 172 -11.20 -21.12 0.50
CA VAL A 172 -11.55 -22.37 1.18
C VAL A 172 -13.02 -22.26 1.65
N LEU A 173 -13.85 -23.15 1.11
CA LEU A 173 -15.25 -23.26 1.55
C LEU A 173 -15.32 -24.00 2.89
N PRO A 174 -16.20 -23.59 3.81
CA PRO A 174 -16.41 -24.35 5.04
C PRO A 174 -16.89 -25.77 4.72
N PRO A 175 -16.53 -26.77 5.54
CA PRO A 175 -17.03 -28.12 5.34
C PRO A 175 -18.56 -28.13 5.36
N ALA A 176 -19.16 -28.89 4.45
CA ALA A 176 -20.62 -29.07 4.44
C ALA A 176 -21.04 -29.61 5.81
N LEU A 177 -21.94 -28.91 6.48
CA LEU A 177 -22.53 -29.40 7.73
C LEU A 177 -23.17 -30.77 7.47
N PRO A 178 -22.94 -31.78 8.31
CA PRO A 178 -23.58 -33.07 8.15
C PRO A 178 -25.10 -32.86 8.15
N ILE A 179 -25.76 -33.37 7.12
CA ILE A 179 -27.23 -33.35 7.04
C ILE A 179 -27.74 -34.13 8.26
N GLN A 180 -28.33 -33.45 9.23
CA GLN A 180 -29.05 -34.10 10.30
C GLN A 180 -30.18 -34.90 9.64
N LYS A 181 -30.01 -36.21 9.55
CA LYS A 181 -31.13 -37.10 9.23
C LYS A 181 -32.13 -36.95 10.36
N ASN A 182 -33.17 -36.13 10.13
CA ASN A 182 -34.31 -36.09 11.02
C ASN A 182 -34.85 -37.52 11.14
N GLY A 183 -34.53 -38.17 12.25
CA GLY A 183 -35.11 -39.44 12.59
C GLY A 183 -36.61 -39.25 12.67
N LYS A 184 -37.34 -39.88 11.77
CA LYS A 184 -38.77 -40.08 11.97
C LYS A 184 -38.94 -40.95 13.20
N VAL A 185 -39.58 -40.40 14.21
CA VAL A 185 -40.22 -41.12 15.29
C VAL A 185 -41.54 -41.69 14.77
#